data_873324dcd8aec7c64fccf74218f25660
#
_entry.id   873324dcd8aec7c64fccf74218f25660
#
_cell.length_a   1.000
_cell.length_b   1.000
_cell.length_c   1.000
_cell.angle_alpha   90.00
_cell.angle_beta   90.00
_cell.angle_gamma   90.00
#
_symmetry.space_group_name_H-M   'P 1'
#
loop_
_entity.id
_entity.type
_entity.pdbx_description
1 polymer ?
#
loop_
_entity_poly.entity_id
_entity_poly.type
_entity_poly.pdbx_seq_one_letter_code
_entity_poly.pdbx_strand_id
1 'polypeptide(L)'
;MKNRILVVEDNSLNRELLCDWLEAEGHEVLSAEDLRAARLVLTDQQPDAVLLDVQLGDEDGLSLAAWMRQQPELCHVPVIAVTAHAMVTEQLRFLQAGCNACVSKPVNFKLLSAELQRWLAPIPRQPTTP
;
A
#
# COMPACT_ATOMS: atom_id res chain seq x y z
N MET A 1 -9.53 16.28 -4.07
CA MET A 1 -9.47 15.80 -2.69
C MET A 1 -8.26 14.92 -2.50
N LYS A 2 -7.52 15.15 -1.43
CA LYS A 2 -6.30 14.38 -1.19
C LYS A 2 -6.61 13.00 -0.64
N ASN A 3 -5.93 12.02 -1.16
CA ASN A 3 -5.92 10.70 -0.54
C ASN A 3 -4.72 10.62 0.39
N ARG A 4 -4.86 9.85 1.45
CA ARG A 4 -3.80 9.65 2.42
C ARG A 4 -3.21 8.27 2.20
N ILE A 5 -1.90 8.20 1.96
CA ILE A 5 -1.24 6.96 1.61
C ILE A 5 -0.11 6.68 2.60
N LEU A 6 -0.12 5.47 3.15
CA LEU A 6 0.97 5.02 4.03
C LEU A 6 1.99 4.26 3.20
N VAL A 7 3.25 4.68 3.30
CA VAL A 7 4.37 3.99 2.65
C VAL A 7 5.14 3.23 3.72
N VAL A 8 5.22 1.91 3.58
CA VAL A 8 5.97 1.06 4.51
C VAL A 8 7.19 0.52 3.76
N GLU A 9 8.35 1.06 4.08
CA GLU A 9 9.59 0.78 3.37
C GLU A 9 10.77 1.02 4.32
N ASP A 10 11.64 0.03 4.50
CA ASP A 10 12.75 0.15 5.43
C ASP A 10 13.96 0.92 4.85
N ASN A 11 14.13 0.94 3.56
CA ASN A 11 15.22 1.68 2.93
C ASN A 11 14.85 3.16 2.87
N SER A 12 15.63 4.00 3.53
CA SER A 12 15.29 5.42 3.66
C SER A 12 15.25 6.14 2.32
N LEU A 13 16.15 5.80 1.40
CA LEU A 13 16.18 6.43 0.08
C LEU A 13 14.94 6.05 -0.74
N ASN A 14 14.59 4.77 -0.75
CA ASN A 14 13.40 4.31 -1.46
C ASN A 14 12.15 4.92 -0.85
N ARG A 15 12.08 5.00 0.47
CA ARG A 15 10.95 5.59 1.17
C ARG A 15 10.80 7.06 0.79
N GLU A 16 11.90 7.79 0.77
CA GLU A 16 11.89 9.21 0.41
C GLU A 16 11.43 9.42 -1.03
N LEU A 17 11.95 8.59 -1.95
CA LEU A 17 11.55 8.67 -3.36
C LEU A 17 10.05 8.46 -3.53
N LEU A 18 9.51 7.43 -2.88
CA LEU A 18 8.08 7.16 -2.97
C LEU A 18 7.25 8.28 -2.36
N CYS A 19 7.67 8.78 -1.21
CA CYS A 19 6.95 9.87 -0.55
C CYS A 19 6.95 11.12 -1.40
N ASP A 20 8.11 11.50 -1.95
CA ASP A 20 8.22 12.68 -2.78
C ASP A 20 7.34 12.57 -4.02
N TRP A 21 7.36 11.41 -4.66
CA TRP A 21 6.55 11.19 -5.85
C TRP A 21 5.05 11.27 -5.53
N LEU A 22 4.63 10.64 -4.44
CA LEU A 22 3.22 10.66 -4.04
C LEU A 22 2.76 12.07 -3.70
N GLU A 23 3.60 12.83 -3.01
CA GLU A 23 3.26 14.22 -2.68
C GLU A 23 3.14 15.07 -3.94
N ALA A 24 4.02 14.83 -4.92
CA ALA A 24 3.93 15.54 -6.20
C ALA A 24 2.64 15.19 -6.95
N GLU A 25 2.12 13.99 -6.72
CA GLU A 25 0.84 13.56 -7.31
C GLU A 25 -0.37 14.09 -6.53
N GLY A 26 -0.15 14.83 -5.45
CA GLY A 26 -1.22 15.45 -4.70
C GLY A 26 -1.73 14.67 -3.51
N HIS A 27 -1.04 13.60 -3.13
CA HIS A 27 -1.45 12.80 -1.97
C HIS A 27 -0.83 13.31 -0.69
N GLU A 28 -1.50 13.06 0.41
CA GLU A 28 -0.93 13.22 1.74
C GLU A 28 -0.22 11.91 2.09
N VAL A 29 1.03 11.97 2.55
CA VAL A 29 1.83 10.76 2.73
C VAL A 29 2.18 10.56 4.19
N LEU A 30 1.95 9.34 4.65
CA LEU A 30 2.44 8.86 5.93
C LEU A 30 3.52 7.83 5.63
N SER A 31 4.49 7.67 6.50
CA SER A 31 5.55 6.70 6.25
C SER A 31 5.91 5.93 7.52
N ALA A 32 6.40 4.71 7.30
CA ALA A 32 6.87 3.84 8.37
C ALA A 32 8.03 3.02 7.85
N GLU A 33 9.03 2.78 8.71
CA GLU A 33 10.21 2.05 8.29
C GLU A 33 10.18 0.58 8.67
N ASP A 34 9.22 0.16 9.50
CA ASP A 34 9.09 -1.23 9.92
C ASP A 34 7.64 -1.52 10.27
N LEU A 35 7.36 -2.78 10.60
CA LEU A 35 6.00 -3.20 10.89
C LEU A 35 5.45 -2.55 12.16
N ARG A 36 6.29 -2.37 13.16
CA ARG A 36 5.85 -1.76 14.41
C ARG A 36 5.40 -0.32 14.17
N ALA A 37 6.22 0.45 13.46
CA ALA A 37 5.87 1.83 13.12
C ALA A 37 4.61 1.88 12.27
N ALA A 38 4.48 0.95 11.32
CA ALA A 38 3.30 0.89 10.47
C ALA A 38 2.04 0.63 11.27
N ARG A 39 2.08 -0.31 12.22
CA ARG A 39 0.92 -0.59 13.06
C ARG A 39 0.53 0.60 13.92
N LEU A 40 1.52 1.33 14.45
CA LEU A 40 1.23 2.54 15.22
C LEU A 40 0.54 3.59 14.39
N VAL A 41 1.02 3.82 13.17
CA VAL A 41 0.38 4.76 12.26
C VAL A 41 -1.03 4.33 11.94
N LEU A 42 -1.22 3.05 11.62
CA LEU A 42 -2.54 2.53 11.23
C LEU A 42 -3.53 2.56 12.38
N THR A 43 -3.06 2.43 13.61
CA THR A 43 -3.93 2.50 14.78
C THR A 43 -4.40 3.93 15.02
N ASP A 44 -3.53 4.89 14.74
CA ASP A 44 -3.80 6.31 15.00
C ASP A 44 -4.49 6.99 13.83
N GLN A 45 -4.11 6.63 12.63
CA GLN A 45 -4.63 7.27 11.41
C GLN A 45 -4.99 6.20 10.39
N GLN A 46 -6.12 6.41 9.74
CA GLN A 46 -6.61 5.46 8.75
C GLN A 46 -6.28 5.98 7.35
N PRO A 47 -5.34 5.36 6.63
CA PRO A 47 -5.03 5.81 5.27
C PRO A 47 -6.07 5.29 4.29
N ASP A 48 -6.02 5.86 3.08
CA ASP A 48 -6.88 5.41 1.99
C ASP A 48 -6.25 4.23 1.24
N ALA A 49 -4.92 4.08 1.32
CA ALA A 49 -4.21 2.96 0.73
C ALA A 49 -2.86 2.80 1.42
N VAL A 50 -2.28 1.60 1.30
CA VAL A 50 -0.96 1.29 1.84
C VAL A 50 -0.08 0.77 0.73
N LEU A 51 1.12 1.35 0.58
CA LEU A 51 2.18 0.77 -0.24
C LEU A 51 3.10 0.02 0.69
N LEU A 52 3.21 -1.28 0.49
CA LEU A 52 3.87 -2.17 1.44
C LEU A 52 5.02 -2.89 0.79
N ASP A 53 6.25 -2.60 1.24
CA ASP A 53 7.40 -3.40 0.84
C ASP A 53 7.28 -4.77 1.51
N VAL A 54 7.32 -5.81 0.70
CA VAL A 54 7.17 -7.17 1.20
C VAL A 54 8.35 -7.57 2.07
N GLN A 55 9.55 -7.08 1.74
CA GLN A 55 10.75 -7.38 2.52
C GLN A 55 11.16 -6.18 3.34
N LEU A 56 10.96 -6.26 4.63
CA LEU A 56 11.29 -5.19 5.57
C LEU A 56 12.41 -5.68 6.50
N GLY A 57 13.65 -5.64 6.00
CA GLY A 57 14.76 -6.22 6.72
C GLY A 57 14.52 -7.70 6.93
N ASP A 58 14.44 -8.13 8.18
CA ASP A 58 14.15 -9.53 8.52
C ASP A 58 12.66 -9.82 8.64
N GLU A 59 11.81 -8.81 8.50
CA GLU A 59 10.38 -8.96 8.69
C GLU A 59 9.67 -9.27 7.38
N ASP A 60 8.62 -10.04 7.47
CA ASP A 60 7.76 -10.33 6.32
C ASP A 60 6.63 -9.31 6.29
N GLY A 61 6.70 -8.40 5.33
CA GLY A 61 5.70 -7.34 5.19
C GLY A 61 4.29 -7.87 5.04
N LEU A 62 4.13 -9.06 4.48
CA LEU A 62 2.79 -9.64 4.28
C LEU A 62 2.04 -9.85 5.59
N SER A 63 2.75 -9.98 6.70
CA SER A 63 2.08 -10.10 7.99
C SER A 63 1.28 -8.86 8.35
N LEU A 64 1.69 -7.70 7.84
CA LEU A 64 0.93 -6.47 8.05
C LEU A 64 -0.40 -6.51 7.31
N ALA A 65 -0.40 -6.97 6.06
CA ALA A 65 -1.63 -7.09 5.29
C ALA A 65 -2.61 -8.04 5.99
N ALA A 66 -2.11 -9.20 6.44
CA ALA A 66 -2.94 -10.16 7.14
C ALA A 66 -3.52 -9.57 8.42
N TRP A 67 -2.70 -8.84 9.17
CA TRP A 67 -3.15 -8.17 10.39
C TRP A 67 -4.23 -7.13 10.10
N MET A 68 -4.05 -6.35 9.03
CA MET A 68 -5.03 -5.33 8.65
C MET A 68 -6.39 -5.94 8.34
N ARG A 69 -6.41 -7.10 7.70
CA ARG A 69 -7.69 -7.74 7.34
C ARG A 69 -8.47 -8.20 8.57
N GLN A 70 -7.83 -8.29 9.72
CA GLN A 70 -8.48 -8.65 10.96
C GLN A 70 -8.97 -7.45 11.76
N GLN A 71 -8.62 -6.23 11.32
CA GLN A 71 -9.01 -5.01 12.02
C GLN A 71 -10.26 -4.43 11.35
N PRO A 72 -11.35 -4.22 12.09
CA PRO A 72 -12.59 -3.72 11.46
C PRO A 72 -12.40 -2.41 10.71
N GLU A 73 -11.57 -1.50 11.23
CA GLU A 73 -11.37 -0.20 10.60
C GLU A 73 -10.44 -0.26 9.40
N LEU A 74 -9.68 -1.35 9.25
CA LEU A 74 -8.64 -1.45 8.23
C LEU A 74 -8.90 -2.54 7.20
N CYS A 75 -9.89 -3.38 7.43
CA CYS A 75 -10.09 -4.56 6.60
C CYS A 75 -10.45 -4.24 5.15
N HIS A 76 -10.86 -3.03 4.86
CA HIS A 76 -11.21 -2.60 3.50
C HIS A 76 -10.15 -1.71 2.86
N VAL A 77 -9.09 -1.36 3.57
CA VAL A 77 -8.06 -0.47 3.03
C VAL A 77 -7.21 -1.22 2.01
N PRO A 78 -7.09 -0.71 0.77
CA PRO A 78 -6.27 -1.39 -0.24
C PRO A 78 -4.80 -1.43 0.17
N VAL A 79 -4.17 -2.57 -0.08
CA VAL A 79 -2.74 -2.76 0.16
C VAL A 79 -2.10 -3.15 -1.17
N ILE A 80 -1.14 -2.35 -1.61
CA ILE A 80 -0.39 -2.62 -2.83
C ILE A 80 1.01 -3.07 -2.41
N ALA A 81 1.32 -4.34 -2.67
CA ALA A 81 2.62 -4.89 -2.35
C ALA A 81 3.66 -4.40 -3.35
N VAL A 82 4.83 -4.03 -2.86
CA VAL A 82 5.97 -3.66 -3.69
C VAL A 82 7.06 -4.68 -3.43
N THR A 83 7.51 -5.36 -4.48
CA THR A 83 8.40 -6.50 -4.30
C THR A 83 9.41 -6.62 -5.43
N ALA A 84 10.60 -7.16 -5.13
CA ALA A 84 11.58 -7.50 -6.15
C ALA A 84 11.19 -8.80 -6.89
N HIS A 85 10.21 -9.53 -6.38
CA HIS A 85 9.83 -10.84 -6.92
C HIS A 85 8.33 -10.88 -7.20
N ALA A 86 7.94 -10.47 -8.41
CA ALA A 86 6.53 -10.38 -8.79
C ALA A 86 6.13 -11.48 -9.78
N MET A 87 6.66 -12.70 -9.59
CA MET A 87 6.26 -13.83 -10.41
C MET A 87 4.83 -14.25 -10.09
N VAL A 88 4.20 -14.94 -11.02
CA VAL A 88 2.78 -15.30 -10.87
C VAL A 88 2.50 -16.04 -9.56
N THR A 89 3.37 -17.00 -9.21
CA THR A 89 3.21 -17.73 -7.96
C THR A 89 3.32 -16.84 -6.74
N GLU A 90 4.20 -15.85 -6.79
CA GLU A 90 4.34 -14.89 -5.71
C GLU A 90 3.12 -13.96 -5.62
N GLN A 91 2.59 -13.58 -6.77
CA GLN A 91 1.40 -12.73 -6.79
C GLN A 91 0.22 -13.41 -6.11
N LEU A 92 0.03 -14.70 -6.35
CA LEU A 92 -1.04 -15.45 -5.68
C LEU A 92 -0.83 -15.44 -4.16
N ARG A 93 0.41 -15.62 -3.72
CA ARG A 93 0.74 -15.56 -2.30
C ARG A 93 0.38 -14.20 -1.70
N PHE A 94 0.70 -13.12 -2.42
CA PHE A 94 0.39 -11.78 -1.94
C PHE A 94 -1.12 -11.54 -1.83
N LEU A 95 -1.86 -11.98 -2.82
CA LEU A 95 -3.32 -11.86 -2.79
C LEU A 95 -3.92 -12.66 -1.63
N GLN A 96 -3.43 -13.86 -1.41
CA GLN A 96 -3.91 -14.69 -0.31
C GLN A 96 -3.59 -14.08 1.05
N ALA A 97 -2.49 -13.33 1.14
CA ALA A 97 -2.11 -12.66 2.37
C ALA A 97 -2.92 -11.41 2.65
N GLY A 98 -3.72 -10.95 1.68
CA GLY A 98 -4.58 -9.78 1.87
C GLY A 98 -4.19 -8.56 1.07
N CYS A 99 -3.20 -8.67 0.17
CA CYS A 99 -2.84 -7.57 -0.71
C CYS A 99 -3.82 -7.49 -1.87
N ASN A 100 -4.07 -6.27 -2.34
CA ASN A 100 -5.00 -6.05 -3.45
C ASN A 100 -4.30 -6.06 -4.79
N ALA A 101 -3.02 -5.70 -4.80
CA ALA A 101 -2.24 -5.62 -6.03
C ALA A 101 -0.76 -5.77 -5.70
N CYS A 102 0.05 -5.88 -6.73
CA CYS A 102 1.47 -6.11 -6.58
C CYS A 102 2.21 -5.34 -7.67
N VAL A 103 3.25 -4.63 -7.30
CA VAL A 103 4.09 -3.86 -8.22
C VAL A 103 5.53 -4.31 -8.02
N SER A 104 6.23 -4.59 -9.11
CA SER A 104 7.61 -5.06 -9.01
C SER A 104 8.60 -3.92 -8.89
N LYS A 105 9.73 -4.21 -8.25
CA LYS A 105 10.86 -3.29 -8.19
C LYS A 105 11.81 -3.55 -9.35
N PRO A 106 12.47 -2.54 -9.88
CA PRO A 106 12.36 -1.12 -9.49
C PRO A 106 10.97 -0.58 -9.85
N VAL A 107 10.47 0.31 -9.02
CA VAL A 107 9.10 0.79 -9.17
C VAL A 107 8.94 1.55 -10.47
N ASN A 108 7.97 1.13 -11.28
CA ASN A 108 7.53 1.89 -12.43
C ASN A 108 6.41 2.81 -11.96
N PHE A 109 6.70 4.09 -11.88
CA PHE A 109 5.75 5.04 -11.30
C PHE A 109 4.47 5.16 -12.12
N LYS A 110 4.56 4.94 -13.43
CA LYS A 110 3.37 4.94 -14.28
C LYS A 110 2.43 3.80 -13.93
N LEU A 111 2.97 2.61 -13.72
CA LEU A 111 2.17 1.45 -13.32
C LEU A 111 1.64 1.63 -11.90
N LEU A 112 2.45 2.17 -11.01
CA LEU A 112 2.01 2.43 -9.64
C LEU A 112 0.87 3.44 -9.62
N SER A 113 0.96 4.50 -10.43
CA SER A 113 -0.09 5.48 -10.54
C SER A 113 -1.40 4.83 -11.01
N ALA A 114 -1.31 3.95 -12.00
CA ALA A 114 -2.49 3.26 -12.50
C ALA A 114 -3.14 2.38 -11.43
N GLU A 115 -2.33 1.67 -10.65
CA GLU A 115 -2.87 0.85 -9.57
C GLU A 115 -3.50 1.71 -8.48
N LEU A 116 -2.86 2.81 -8.12
CA LEU A 116 -3.43 3.71 -7.12
C LEU A 116 -4.76 4.28 -7.59
N GLN A 117 -4.85 4.69 -8.84
CA GLN A 117 -6.10 5.21 -9.39
C GLN A 117 -7.20 4.14 -9.35
N ARG A 118 -6.83 2.91 -9.65
CA ARG A 118 -7.78 1.80 -9.64
C ARG A 118 -8.37 1.57 -8.25
N TRP A 119 -7.53 1.60 -7.21
CA TRP A 119 -7.96 1.26 -5.86
C TRP A 119 -8.43 2.45 -5.04
N LEU A 120 -8.02 3.68 -5.42
CA LEU A 120 -8.44 4.90 -4.75
C LEU A 120 -9.61 5.58 -5.44
N ALA A 121 -10.01 5.11 -6.61
CA ALA A 121 -11.12 5.72 -7.32
C ALA A 121 -12.33 5.75 -6.43
N PRO A 122 -13.05 6.86 -6.39
CA PRO A 122 -14.26 6.92 -5.61
C PRO A 122 -15.19 5.84 -6.11
N ILE A 123 -15.85 5.19 -5.20
CA ILE A 123 -16.84 4.22 -5.55
C ILE A 123 -17.85 4.90 -6.41
N PRO A 124 -18.04 4.44 -7.64
CA PRO A 124 -19.00 5.08 -8.50
C PRO A 124 -20.29 5.02 -7.80
N ARG A 125 -20.73 6.12 -7.58
CA ARG A 125 -21.84 6.17 -6.96
C ARG A 125 -22.79 5.55 -7.68
N GLN A 126 -22.99 4.97 -7.80
CA GLN A 126 -23.65 4.35 -8.44
C GLN A 126 -24.56 4.78 -8.74
N PRO A 127 -24.74 5.03 -9.27
CA PRO A 127 -25.48 5.33 -9.45
C PRO A 127 -26.31 4.81 -9.57
N THR A 128 -26.52 4.81 -9.45
CA THR A 128 -26.93 4.39 -9.54
C THR A 128 -27.69 4.19 -9.86
N THR A 129 -28.00 4.04 -10.22
CA THR A 129 -28.52 3.82 -10.60
C THR A 129 -29.09 3.81 -10.70
N PRO A 130 -29.65 3.77 -10.97
CA PRO A 130 -30.26 3.62 -11.22
C PRO A 130 -30.69 3.49 -11.54
#